data_e5b3e27c3981e657cc43a59a101e5b69
#
_entry.id   e5b3e27c3981e657cc43a59a101e5b69
#
_cell.length_a   1.000
_cell.length_b   1.000
_cell.length_c   1.000
_cell.angle_alpha   90.00
_cell.angle_beta   90.00
_cell.angle_gamma   90.00
#
_symmetry.space_group_name_H-M   'P 1'
#
loop_
_entity.id
_entity.type
_entity.pdbx_description
1 polymer ?
#
loop_
_entity_poly.entity_id
_entity_poly.type
_entity_poly.pdbx_seq_one_letter_code
_entity_poly.pdbx_strand_id
1 'polypeptide(L)'
;GNCVHISRSKEGYQDRLDCKDVGLRRLRCEVKYGGFVWVTLNDKIEHSVEEWAQGSFDCMQKALDAEPLEVFHYHKAIIPCNYKLWHDTNSEFYHDYLHYHNRITGFNDSYFARQNKVFDNGHVNVGSFEVQYDNYEGFESREELSFPHLPANHWEMIDLFPGMNF
;
A
#
# COMPACT_ATOMS: atom_id res chain seq x y z
N GLY A 1 16.50 -15.64 -14.50
CA GLY A 1 16.03 -15.04 -15.69
C GLY A 1 16.86 -15.24 -16.96
N ASN A 2 17.94 -16.06 -16.96
CA ASN A 2 18.68 -16.32 -18.19
C ASN A 2 17.86 -17.22 -19.10
N CYS A 3 17.87 -16.94 -20.41
CA CYS A 3 17.33 -17.86 -21.41
C CYS A 3 18.25 -19.08 -21.50
N VAL A 4 17.67 -20.25 -21.34
CA VAL A 4 18.44 -21.54 -21.42
C VAL A 4 18.17 -22.27 -22.71
N HIS A 5 17.10 -21.95 -23.43
CA HIS A 5 16.71 -22.57 -24.65
C HIS A 5 15.69 -21.72 -25.42
N ILE A 6 15.83 -21.69 -26.76
CA ILE A 6 14.87 -21.06 -27.67
C ILE A 6 14.21 -22.17 -28.50
N SER A 7 12.95 -22.47 -28.19
CA SER A 7 12.18 -23.46 -28.91
C SER A 7 11.98 -23.05 -30.36
N ARG A 8 12.19 -24.00 -31.32
CA ARG A 8 12.04 -23.77 -32.74
C ARG A 8 12.88 -22.61 -33.27
N SER A 9 14.11 -22.47 -32.76
CA SER A 9 15.03 -21.39 -33.18
C SER A 9 15.13 -21.28 -34.70
N LYS A 10 15.32 -22.39 -35.40
CA LYS A 10 15.46 -22.43 -36.86
C LYS A 10 14.17 -22.10 -37.60
N GLU A 11 13.06 -22.75 -37.24
CA GLU A 11 11.77 -22.60 -37.92
C GLU A 11 11.09 -21.28 -37.63
N GLY A 12 11.15 -20.86 -36.37
CA GLY A 12 10.47 -19.64 -35.90
C GLY A 12 11.29 -18.37 -36.03
N TYR A 13 12.59 -18.48 -35.85
CA TYR A 13 13.45 -17.29 -35.74
C TYR A 13 14.67 -17.33 -36.70
N GLN A 14 14.76 -18.34 -37.55
CA GLN A 14 15.86 -18.50 -38.57
C GLN A 14 17.25 -18.44 -37.91
N ASP A 15 17.37 -18.97 -36.69
CA ASP A 15 18.58 -18.96 -35.86
C ASP A 15 19.16 -17.53 -35.61
N ARG A 16 18.30 -16.49 -35.63
CA ARG A 16 18.73 -15.11 -35.43
C ARG A 16 18.72 -14.66 -33.97
N LEU A 17 18.13 -15.45 -33.06
CA LEU A 17 18.10 -15.14 -31.63
C LEU A 17 19.17 -15.92 -30.89
N ASP A 18 19.99 -15.24 -30.10
CA ASP A 18 20.87 -15.85 -29.12
C ASP A 18 20.21 -15.85 -27.73
N CYS A 19 20.34 -16.94 -26.99
CA CYS A 19 19.90 -17.01 -25.59
C CYS A 19 20.47 -15.89 -24.70
N LYS A 20 21.65 -15.37 -25.06
CA LYS A 20 22.28 -14.24 -24.33
C LYS A 20 21.51 -12.93 -24.47
N ASP A 21 20.79 -12.76 -25.60
CA ASP A 21 20.11 -11.51 -25.93
C ASP A 21 18.64 -11.49 -25.52
N VAL A 22 18.07 -12.65 -25.15
CA VAL A 22 16.64 -12.82 -24.87
C VAL A 22 16.34 -13.27 -23.44
N GLY A 23 17.27 -13.06 -22.53
CA GLY A 23 17.05 -13.28 -21.10
C GLY A 23 16.08 -12.25 -20.48
N LEU A 24 15.50 -12.59 -19.32
CA LEU A 24 14.71 -11.63 -18.55
C LEU A 24 15.63 -10.53 -18.00
N ARG A 25 15.18 -9.29 -18.15
CA ARG A 25 15.85 -8.13 -17.54
C ARG A 25 15.84 -8.28 -16.02
N ARG A 26 16.97 -8.03 -15.38
CA ARG A 26 17.04 -7.91 -13.92
C ARG A 26 16.44 -6.59 -13.49
N LEU A 27 15.60 -6.64 -12.46
CA LEU A 27 15.04 -5.47 -11.83
C LEU A 27 15.63 -5.32 -10.43
N ARG A 28 15.82 -4.09 -9.98
CA ARG A 28 16.15 -3.81 -8.60
C ARG A 28 14.92 -4.08 -7.76
N CYS A 29 15.09 -4.81 -6.68
CA CYS A 29 14.05 -5.05 -5.69
C CYS A 29 14.62 -4.99 -4.28
N GLU A 30 13.77 -4.58 -3.35
CA GLU A 30 14.04 -4.55 -1.92
C GLU A 30 12.84 -5.17 -1.17
N VAL A 31 13.09 -5.79 -0.03
CA VAL A 31 12.03 -6.31 0.84
C VAL A 31 12.02 -5.47 2.10
N LYS A 32 10.92 -4.76 2.33
CA LYS A 32 10.76 -3.80 3.45
C LYS A 32 9.30 -3.80 3.94
N TYR A 33 9.10 -3.22 5.12
CA TYR A 33 7.77 -2.89 5.66
C TYR A 33 6.83 -4.12 5.75
N GLY A 34 7.17 -5.08 6.59
CA GLY A 34 6.34 -6.27 6.81
C GLY A 34 6.46 -7.33 5.70
N GLY A 35 7.53 -7.31 4.90
CA GLY A 35 7.80 -8.32 3.89
C GLY A 35 7.32 -7.98 2.48
N PHE A 36 6.85 -6.75 2.25
CA PHE A 36 6.51 -6.29 0.88
C PHE A 36 7.73 -6.25 -0.02
N VAL A 37 7.56 -6.76 -1.24
CA VAL A 37 8.59 -6.76 -2.28
C VAL A 37 8.41 -5.53 -3.16
N TRP A 38 9.31 -4.58 -3.04
CA TRP A 38 9.33 -3.34 -3.81
C TRP A 38 10.19 -3.51 -5.05
N VAL A 39 9.67 -3.12 -6.21
CA VAL A 39 10.34 -3.31 -7.49
C VAL A 39 10.31 -2.01 -8.28
N THR A 40 11.42 -1.64 -8.90
CA THR A 40 11.48 -0.53 -9.85
C THR A 40 11.86 -0.99 -11.25
N LEU A 41 11.20 -0.40 -12.25
CA LEU A 41 11.54 -0.56 -13.66
C LEU A 41 12.62 0.44 -14.12
N ASN A 42 12.90 1.44 -13.29
CA ASN A 42 13.90 2.45 -13.57
C ASN A 42 15.26 2.03 -13.02
N ASP A 43 16.19 1.68 -13.92
CA ASP A 43 17.55 1.27 -13.60
C ASP A 43 18.49 2.41 -13.18
N LYS A 44 18.01 3.66 -13.30
CA LYS A 44 18.74 4.87 -12.91
C LYS A 44 18.43 5.35 -11.50
N ILE A 45 17.48 4.70 -10.81
CA ILE A 45 17.16 5.02 -9.42
C ILE A 45 18.30 4.55 -8.51
N GLU A 46 18.86 5.45 -7.74
CA GLU A 46 19.93 5.18 -6.78
C GLU A 46 19.42 5.07 -5.34
N HIS A 47 18.33 5.79 -5.00
CA HIS A 47 17.76 5.78 -3.65
C HIS A 47 17.08 4.44 -3.31
N SER A 48 17.09 4.12 -2.02
CA SER A 48 16.42 2.95 -1.45
C SER A 48 14.90 3.16 -1.36
N VAL A 49 14.17 2.07 -1.08
CA VAL A 49 12.74 2.16 -0.75
C VAL A 49 12.50 3.02 0.50
N GLU A 50 13.40 2.96 1.48
CA GLU A 50 13.31 3.75 2.70
C GLU A 50 13.46 5.26 2.42
N GLU A 51 14.44 5.65 1.60
CA GLU A 51 14.60 7.04 1.15
C GLU A 51 13.40 7.51 0.31
N TRP A 52 12.85 6.64 -0.53
CA TRP A 52 11.63 6.95 -1.29
C TRP A 52 10.41 7.12 -0.39
N ALA A 53 10.24 6.27 0.63
CA ALA A 53 9.12 6.31 1.56
C ALA A 53 9.15 7.53 2.50
N GLN A 54 10.32 8.17 2.71
CA GLN A 54 10.49 9.40 3.50
C GLN A 54 9.92 9.34 4.92
N GLY A 55 9.88 8.16 5.53
CA GLY A 55 9.31 7.96 6.87
C GLY A 55 7.77 7.86 6.89
N SER A 56 7.13 7.64 5.75
CA SER A 56 5.67 7.46 5.69
C SER A 56 5.18 6.23 6.46
N PHE A 57 6.03 5.23 6.66
CA PHE A 57 5.72 4.02 7.42
C PHE A 57 6.00 4.12 8.93
N ASP A 58 6.55 5.23 9.42
CA ASP A 58 6.94 5.36 10.83
C ASP A 58 5.75 5.15 11.79
N CYS A 59 4.56 5.57 11.37
CA CYS A 59 3.34 5.41 12.15
C CYS A 59 2.93 3.93 12.36
N MET A 60 3.18 3.08 11.37
CA MET A 60 2.84 1.65 11.40
C MET A 60 4.00 0.74 11.74
N GLN A 61 5.22 1.27 11.95
CA GLN A 61 6.43 0.47 12.08
C GLN A 61 6.31 -0.61 13.17
N LYS A 62 5.71 -0.27 14.31
CA LYS A 62 5.52 -1.22 15.41
C LYS A 62 4.62 -2.40 15.03
N ALA A 63 3.57 -2.15 14.26
CA ALA A 63 2.65 -3.18 13.80
C ALA A 63 3.32 -4.07 12.74
N LEU A 64 4.08 -3.47 11.82
CA LEU A 64 4.78 -4.20 10.76
C LEU A 64 5.94 -5.06 11.28
N ASP A 65 6.55 -4.69 12.40
CA ASP A 65 7.67 -5.42 13.00
C ASP A 65 7.23 -6.45 14.05
N ALA A 66 5.98 -6.42 14.48
CA ALA A 66 5.51 -7.26 15.59
C ALA A 66 5.48 -8.76 15.23
N GLU A 67 4.94 -9.08 14.07
CA GLU A 67 4.80 -10.46 13.58
C GLU A 67 4.91 -10.52 12.04
N PRO A 68 5.34 -11.64 11.47
CA PRO A 68 5.31 -11.84 10.03
C PRO A 68 3.89 -11.70 9.47
N LEU A 69 3.74 -10.89 8.42
CA LEU A 69 2.46 -10.73 7.75
C LEU A 69 2.20 -11.88 6.78
N GLU A 70 0.96 -12.35 6.76
CA GLU A 70 0.48 -13.36 5.82
C GLU A 70 -0.64 -12.80 4.94
N VAL A 71 -0.67 -13.22 3.67
CA VAL A 71 -1.77 -12.85 2.77
C VAL A 71 -3.01 -13.64 3.16
N PHE A 72 -3.93 -12.98 3.86
CA PHE A 72 -5.19 -13.57 4.30
C PHE A 72 -6.23 -13.59 3.18
N HIS A 73 -6.31 -12.53 2.38
CA HIS A 73 -7.29 -12.40 1.32
C HIS A 73 -6.70 -11.67 0.11
N TYR A 74 -7.17 -12.02 -1.07
CA TYR A 74 -6.82 -11.34 -2.31
C TYR A 74 -8.09 -11.02 -3.11
N HIS A 75 -8.27 -9.76 -3.46
CA HIS A 75 -9.35 -9.31 -4.33
C HIS A 75 -8.80 -8.45 -5.46
N LYS A 76 -9.36 -8.58 -6.65
CA LYS A 76 -9.01 -7.76 -7.81
C LYS A 76 -10.26 -7.18 -8.44
N ALA A 77 -10.27 -5.87 -8.63
CA ALA A 77 -11.33 -5.14 -9.32
C ALA A 77 -10.75 -4.19 -10.35
N ILE A 78 -11.51 -3.90 -11.40
CA ILE A 78 -11.24 -2.84 -12.36
C ILE A 78 -12.18 -1.68 -12.02
N ILE A 79 -11.60 -0.55 -11.64
CA ILE A 79 -12.35 0.66 -11.30
C ILE A 79 -12.18 1.63 -12.48
N PRO A 80 -13.26 2.05 -13.17
CA PRO A 80 -13.19 2.93 -14.32
C PRO A 80 -13.00 4.39 -13.88
N CYS A 81 -11.88 4.70 -13.24
CA CYS A 81 -11.54 6.05 -12.80
C CYS A 81 -10.06 6.37 -13.08
N ASN A 82 -9.72 7.66 -13.01
CA ASN A 82 -8.33 8.08 -13.04
C ASN A 82 -7.67 7.75 -11.69
N TYR A 83 -6.52 7.09 -11.72
CA TYR A 83 -5.78 6.71 -10.50
C TYR A 83 -5.41 7.90 -9.59
N LYS A 84 -5.22 9.10 -10.17
CA LYS A 84 -4.96 10.32 -9.40
C LYS A 84 -6.15 10.72 -8.53
N LEU A 85 -7.38 10.55 -9.04
CA LEU A 85 -8.58 10.78 -8.25
C LEU A 85 -8.70 9.78 -7.10
N TRP A 86 -8.24 8.54 -7.31
CA TRP A 86 -8.15 7.57 -6.23
C TRP A 86 -7.21 8.04 -5.11
N HIS A 87 -6.01 8.50 -5.48
CA HIS A 87 -5.06 9.06 -4.54
C HIS A 87 -5.63 10.30 -3.82
N ASP A 88 -6.19 11.26 -4.57
CA ASP A 88 -6.79 12.46 -3.99
C ASP A 88 -7.89 12.13 -2.99
N THR A 89 -8.77 11.17 -3.32
CA THR A 89 -9.87 10.74 -2.45
C THR A 89 -9.36 10.18 -1.11
N ASN A 90 -8.27 9.43 -1.13
CA ASN A 90 -7.71 8.86 0.10
C ASN A 90 -6.94 9.89 0.94
N SER A 91 -6.53 11.00 0.34
CA SER A 91 -5.72 12.04 1.01
C SER A 91 -6.52 13.26 1.47
N GLU A 92 -7.84 13.28 1.24
CA GLU A 92 -8.72 14.41 1.55
C GLU A 92 -9.74 14.07 2.65
N PHE A 93 -10.57 15.04 3.03
CA PHE A 93 -11.53 14.89 4.11
C PHE A 93 -13.00 14.83 3.67
N TYR A 94 -13.28 15.11 2.41
CA TYR A 94 -14.66 15.32 1.97
C TYR A 94 -15.44 14.03 1.82
N HIS A 95 -14.82 12.93 1.41
CA HIS A 95 -15.51 11.65 1.28
C HIS A 95 -15.92 11.06 2.64
N ASP A 96 -15.29 11.47 3.73
CA ASP A 96 -15.64 11.03 5.08
C ASP A 96 -17.07 11.43 5.47
N TYR A 97 -17.60 12.51 4.89
CA TYR A 97 -19.02 12.85 5.03
C TYR A 97 -19.94 11.77 4.49
N LEU A 98 -19.52 11.05 3.46
CA LEU A 98 -20.29 9.91 2.93
C LEU A 98 -20.31 8.77 3.94
N HIS A 99 -19.21 8.51 4.62
CA HIS A 99 -19.15 7.53 5.71
C HIS A 99 -20.05 7.93 6.88
N TYR A 100 -20.06 9.18 7.25
CA TYR A 100 -20.96 9.71 8.29
C TYR A 100 -22.43 9.56 7.90
N HIS A 101 -22.80 9.92 6.66
CA HIS A 101 -24.17 9.75 6.15
C HIS A 101 -24.60 8.28 6.11
N ASN A 102 -23.68 7.39 5.79
CA ASN A 102 -23.94 5.96 5.81
C ASN A 102 -23.88 5.36 7.23
N ARG A 103 -23.61 6.17 8.25
CA ARG A 103 -23.46 5.77 9.65
C ARG A 103 -22.39 4.71 9.89
N ILE A 104 -21.34 4.71 9.05
CA ILE A 104 -20.25 3.76 9.15
C ILE A 104 -19.26 4.21 10.24
N THR A 105 -19.02 5.51 10.36
CA THR A 105 -18.13 6.09 11.37
C THR A 105 -18.81 7.33 11.99
N GLY A 106 -18.56 7.57 13.28
CA GLY A 106 -18.92 8.81 13.93
C GLY A 106 -17.80 9.84 13.81
N PHE A 107 -18.15 11.12 13.69
CA PHE A 107 -17.20 12.21 13.86
C PHE A 107 -17.16 12.61 15.36
N ASN A 108 -15.97 12.56 15.92
CA ASN A 108 -15.68 12.96 17.29
C ASN A 108 -14.54 13.98 17.32
N ASP A 109 -14.16 14.42 18.50
CA ASP A 109 -13.07 15.39 18.66
C ASP A 109 -11.73 14.86 18.11
N SER A 110 -11.47 13.56 18.25
CA SER A 110 -10.27 12.91 17.70
C SER A 110 -10.21 13.00 16.18
N TYR A 111 -11.35 12.77 15.51
CA TYR A 111 -11.45 12.93 14.06
C TYR A 111 -11.08 14.35 13.60
N PHE A 112 -11.62 15.37 14.24
CA PHE A 112 -11.35 16.76 13.88
C PHE A 112 -9.95 17.24 14.28
N ALA A 113 -9.32 16.59 15.25
CA ALA A 113 -7.96 16.90 15.71
C ALA A 113 -6.88 16.19 14.89
N ARG A 114 -7.24 15.25 14.03
CA ARG A 114 -6.25 14.52 13.23
C ARG A 114 -5.46 15.46 12.33
N GLN A 115 -4.20 15.11 12.11
CA GLN A 115 -3.31 15.87 11.26
C GLN A 115 -2.79 14.98 10.12
N ASN A 116 -2.81 15.51 8.91
CA ASN A 116 -2.20 14.83 7.77
C ASN A 116 -0.76 15.33 7.60
N LYS A 117 0.14 14.41 7.36
CA LYS A 117 1.53 14.71 7.02
C LYS A 117 1.74 14.42 5.54
N VAL A 118 2.13 15.44 4.80
CA VAL A 118 2.44 15.34 3.38
C VAL A 118 3.96 15.29 3.20
N PHE A 119 4.43 14.42 2.32
CA PHE A 119 5.84 14.26 1.96
C PHE A 119 6.11 14.80 0.57
N ASP A 120 7.35 15.20 0.28
CA ASP A 120 7.74 15.90 -0.96
C ASP A 120 7.43 15.12 -2.24
N ASN A 121 7.45 13.80 -2.18
CA ASN A 121 7.14 12.93 -3.31
C ASN A 121 5.65 12.60 -3.45
N GLY A 122 4.79 13.25 -2.68
CA GLY A 122 3.34 13.12 -2.74
C GLY A 122 2.75 11.99 -1.88
N HIS A 123 3.53 11.36 -1.01
CA HIS A 123 2.98 10.45 0.00
C HIS A 123 2.25 11.25 1.08
N VAL A 124 1.25 10.64 1.68
CA VAL A 124 0.45 11.25 2.74
C VAL A 124 0.22 10.24 3.85
N ASN A 125 0.43 10.66 5.09
CA ASN A 125 -0.10 9.95 6.24
C ASN A 125 -1.34 10.69 6.70
N VAL A 126 -2.46 9.98 6.71
CA VAL A 126 -3.67 10.47 7.36
C VAL A 126 -3.56 10.07 8.83
N GLY A 127 -3.46 11.08 9.69
CA GLY A 127 -3.11 10.89 11.09
C GLY A 127 -4.13 10.06 11.85
N SER A 128 -3.63 9.44 12.91
CA SER A 128 -4.39 8.58 13.80
C SER A 128 -5.60 9.30 14.43
N PHE A 129 -6.74 8.62 14.46
CA PHE A 129 -7.92 9.06 15.16
C PHE A 129 -8.75 7.89 15.69
N GLU A 130 -9.52 8.13 16.73
CA GLU A 130 -10.47 7.17 17.26
C GLU A 130 -11.72 7.12 16.40
N VAL A 131 -12.15 5.91 16.08
CA VAL A 131 -13.38 5.64 15.34
C VAL A 131 -14.45 5.16 16.32
N GLN A 132 -15.67 5.70 16.18
CA GLN A 132 -16.81 5.25 16.96
C GLN A 132 -17.58 4.19 16.16
N TYR A 133 -17.65 3.01 16.73
CA TYR A 133 -18.32 1.86 16.11
C TYR A 133 -19.63 1.46 16.79
N ASP A 134 -20.20 2.35 17.59
CA ASP A 134 -21.39 2.09 18.40
C ASP A 134 -22.63 1.62 17.60
N ASN A 135 -22.60 1.85 16.29
CA ASN A 135 -23.68 1.47 15.37
C ASN A 135 -23.49 0.08 14.73
N TYR A 136 -22.43 -0.63 15.09
CA TYR A 136 -22.14 -1.93 14.52
C TYR A 136 -22.38 -3.04 15.55
N GLU A 137 -23.33 -3.90 15.27
CA GLU A 137 -23.53 -5.12 16.02
C GLU A 137 -22.28 -6.02 15.93
N GLY A 138 -21.80 -6.49 17.07
CA GLY A 138 -20.62 -7.34 17.16
C GLY A 138 -19.28 -6.64 17.29
N PHE A 139 -19.27 -5.30 17.38
CA PHE A 139 -18.02 -4.55 17.56
C PHE A 139 -17.48 -4.55 18.99
N GLU A 140 -18.31 -4.90 19.96
CA GLU A 140 -17.93 -5.06 21.36
C GLU A 140 -16.82 -6.12 21.58
N SER A 141 -16.67 -7.05 20.66
CA SER A 141 -15.62 -8.08 20.71
C SER A 141 -14.35 -7.71 19.93
N ARG A 142 -14.27 -6.49 19.40
CA ARG A 142 -13.18 -6.10 18.51
C ARG A 142 -11.82 -6.01 19.19
N GLU A 143 -11.76 -5.78 20.48
CA GLU A 143 -10.48 -5.75 21.22
C GLU A 143 -9.67 -7.03 21.03
N GLU A 144 -10.35 -8.16 20.85
CA GLU A 144 -9.71 -9.46 20.60
C GLU A 144 -9.10 -9.56 19.18
N LEU A 145 -9.54 -8.70 18.26
CA LEU A 145 -9.13 -8.67 16.86
C LEU A 145 -8.09 -7.58 16.55
N SER A 146 -7.72 -6.77 17.54
CA SER A 146 -6.78 -5.68 17.32
C SER A 146 -5.34 -6.17 17.12
N PHE A 147 -4.57 -5.44 16.35
CA PHE A 147 -3.13 -5.64 16.27
C PHE A 147 -2.50 -5.42 17.65
N PRO A 148 -1.44 -6.16 18.00
CA PRO A 148 -0.85 -6.15 19.34
C PRO A 148 -0.41 -4.77 19.86
N HIS A 149 -0.23 -3.80 18.99
CA HIS A 149 0.33 -2.49 19.33
C HIS A 149 -0.55 -1.32 18.91
N LEU A 150 -1.74 -1.58 18.40
CA LEU A 150 -2.71 -0.57 17.99
C LEU A 150 -4.01 -0.74 18.78
N PRO A 151 -4.60 0.36 19.29
CA PRO A 151 -5.94 0.29 19.88
C PRO A 151 -6.98 -0.22 18.87
N ALA A 152 -7.93 -1.00 19.32
CA ALA A 152 -8.94 -1.61 18.45
C ALA A 152 -9.80 -0.61 17.67
N ASN A 153 -9.98 0.58 18.21
CA ASN A 153 -10.77 1.66 17.65
C ASN A 153 -9.94 2.75 16.96
N HIS A 154 -8.63 2.54 16.81
CA HIS A 154 -7.76 3.48 16.11
C HIS A 154 -7.75 3.21 14.61
N TRP A 155 -7.71 4.29 13.86
CA TRP A 155 -7.58 4.26 12.41
C TRP A 155 -6.43 5.18 11.97
N GLU A 156 -5.64 4.70 11.05
CA GLU A 156 -4.49 5.39 10.48
C GLU A 156 -4.27 4.88 9.07
N MET A 157 -3.91 5.75 8.15
CA MET A 157 -3.69 5.35 6.75
C MET A 157 -2.41 5.95 6.21
N ILE A 158 -1.70 5.16 5.43
CA ILE A 158 -0.60 5.60 4.60
C ILE A 158 -1.06 5.55 3.15
N ASP A 159 -1.01 6.67 2.47
CA ASP A 159 -1.27 6.77 1.05
C ASP A 159 0.02 7.08 0.31
N LEU A 160 0.53 6.10 -0.42
CA LEU A 160 1.76 6.22 -1.19
C LEU A 160 1.44 6.57 -2.64
N PHE A 161 1.91 7.72 -3.09
CA PHE A 161 1.79 8.06 -4.50
C PHE A 161 2.56 7.05 -5.38
N PRO A 162 1.98 6.54 -6.47
CA PRO A 162 0.77 6.99 -7.17
C PRO A 162 -0.55 6.23 -6.85
N GLY A 163 -0.69 5.58 -5.72
CA GLY A 163 -1.98 4.99 -5.36
C GLY A 163 -1.89 3.61 -4.69
N MET A 164 -0.99 3.47 -3.73
CA MET A 164 -0.90 2.32 -2.84
C MET A 164 -1.28 2.77 -1.43
N ASN A 165 -2.22 2.09 -0.82
CA ASN A 165 -2.73 2.42 0.51
C ASN A 165 -2.48 1.28 1.49
N PHE A 166 -2.16 1.64 2.72
CA PHE A 166 -1.98 0.75 3.87
C PHE A 166 -2.84 1.20 5.03
#